data_7c333d01a24a2283e6cb61eb9160698c
#
_entry.id   7c333d01a24a2283e6cb61eb9160698c
#
_cell.length_a   1.000
_cell.length_b   1.000
_cell.length_c   1.000
_cell.angle_alpha   90.00
_cell.angle_beta   90.00
_cell.angle_gamma   90.00
#
_symmetry.space_group_name_H-M   'P 1'
#
loop_
_entity.id
_entity.type
_entity.pdbx_description
1 polymer ?
#
loop_
_entity_poly.entity_id
_entity_poly.type
_entity_poly.pdbx_seq_one_letter_code
_entity_poly.pdbx_strand_id
1 'polypeptide(L)'
;MGLKSFFEIIRDCPILEEELSQNTDTLQTCLKTCARAYYAAQLAETMSKSRRDIDPKEIITAALLHETAEILLWLAAPELMIKIRDSLKNNTEIRSKSIQKEILGCTVNELQQELITHWHLPKILLHLIDESYVNDPRVLLVLVSTSIARHTEWSWNRELNYIDIEKCAQILHISNDEAHTIIVNTALRTAKEWKWYQVETAAARIIEY
;
A
#
# COMPACT_ATOMS: atom_id res chain seq x y z
N MET A 1 -13.22 -17.36 -18.94
CA MET A 1 -11.80 -17.63 -19.25
C MET A 1 -11.40 -18.89 -18.51
N GLY A 2 -10.82 -19.90 -19.22
CA GLY A 2 -10.34 -21.13 -18.56
C GLY A 2 -8.93 -20.94 -17.97
N LEU A 3 -8.54 -21.82 -17.02
CA LEU A 3 -7.21 -21.79 -16.39
C LEU A 3 -6.06 -21.79 -17.42
N LYS A 4 -6.20 -22.52 -18.53
CA LYS A 4 -5.17 -22.56 -19.59
C LYS A 4 -4.95 -21.17 -20.19
N SER A 5 -6.01 -20.48 -20.60
CA SER A 5 -5.91 -19.12 -21.16
C SER A 5 -5.37 -18.11 -20.15
N PHE A 6 -5.70 -18.26 -18.87
CA PHE A 6 -5.14 -17.44 -17.80
C PHE A 6 -3.61 -17.58 -17.71
N PHE A 7 -3.11 -18.83 -17.67
CA PHE A 7 -1.66 -19.08 -17.60
C PHE A 7 -0.92 -18.68 -18.89
N GLU A 8 -1.57 -18.77 -20.06
CA GLU A 8 -0.99 -18.28 -21.32
C GLU A 8 -0.79 -16.76 -21.28
N ILE A 9 -1.78 -16.00 -20.81
CA ILE A 9 -1.68 -14.54 -20.66
C ILE A 9 -0.58 -14.16 -19.68
N ILE A 10 -0.52 -14.80 -18.51
CA ILE A 10 0.49 -14.45 -17.47
C ILE A 10 1.90 -14.77 -17.96
N ARG A 11 2.09 -15.89 -18.67
CA ARG A 11 3.42 -16.27 -19.18
C ARG A 11 4.01 -15.21 -20.13
N ASP A 12 3.15 -14.54 -20.87
CA ASP A 12 3.56 -13.55 -21.88
C ASP A 12 3.58 -12.10 -21.31
N CYS A 13 3.29 -11.91 -19.99
CA CYS A 13 3.41 -10.62 -19.33
C CYS A 13 4.90 -10.26 -19.11
N PRO A 14 5.26 -8.98 -19.31
CA PRO A 14 6.60 -8.52 -18.97
C PRO A 14 6.90 -8.72 -17.47
N ILE A 15 8.13 -9.04 -17.16
CA ILE A 15 8.62 -9.23 -15.79
C ILE A 15 9.23 -7.92 -15.28
N LEU A 16 8.77 -7.44 -14.15
CA LEU A 16 9.17 -6.15 -13.56
C LEU A 16 10.69 -6.03 -13.41
N GLU A 17 11.34 -7.09 -12.93
CA GLU A 17 12.78 -7.16 -12.75
C GLU A 17 13.55 -7.06 -14.06
N GLU A 18 12.99 -7.57 -15.16
CA GLU A 18 13.58 -7.46 -16.49
C GLU A 18 13.43 -6.05 -17.06
N GLU A 19 12.22 -5.47 -16.95
CA GLU A 19 11.92 -4.12 -17.43
C GLU A 19 12.75 -3.05 -16.72
N LEU A 20 12.98 -3.19 -15.41
CA LEU A 20 13.74 -2.24 -14.59
C LEU A 20 15.20 -2.66 -14.35
N SER A 21 15.69 -3.69 -15.05
CA SER A 21 17.05 -4.26 -14.86
C SER A 21 18.19 -3.23 -15.00
N GLN A 22 18.00 -2.20 -15.81
CA GLN A 22 19.00 -1.14 -16.06
C GLN A 22 19.00 -0.05 -14.97
N ASN A 23 18.00 -0.04 -14.06
CA ASN A 23 17.90 0.97 -13.00
C ASN A 23 17.60 0.31 -11.65
N THR A 24 18.67 -0.08 -10.96
CA THR A 24 18.58 -0.81 -9.68
C THR A 24 17.87 -0.02 -8.59
N ASP A 25 18.04 1.31 -8.49
CA ASP A 25 17.35 2.15 -7.48
C ASP A 25 15.85 2.18 -7.73
N THR A 26 15.44 2.35 -8.98
CA THR A 26 14.03 2.29 -9.38
C THR A 26 13.42 0.92 -9.12
N LEU A 27 14.11 -0.16 -9.49
CA LEU A 27 13.66 -1.53 -9.24
C LEU A 27 13.46 -1.77 -7.73
N GLN A 28 14.44 -1.43 -6.93
CA GLN A 28 14.36 -1.60 -5.47
C GLN A 28 13.20 -0.81 -4.87
N THR A 29 12.97 0.42 -5.33
CA THR A 29 11.86 1.25 -4.84
C THR A 29 10.50 0.69 -5.27
N CYS A 30 10.39 0.21 -6.52
CA CYS A 30 9.18 -0.44 -7.01
C CYS A 30 8.86 -1.72 -6.23
N LEU A 31 9.85 -2.58 -5.98
CA LEU A 31 9.69 -3.80 -5.19
C LEU A 31 9.31 -3.49 -3.72
N LYS A 32 9.84 -2.41 -3.12
CA LYS A 32 9.41 -1.94 -1.79
C LYS A 32 7.95 -1.51 -1.81
N THR A 33 7.50 -0.82 -2.86
CA THR A 33 6.08 -0.47 -3.02
C THR A 33 5.19 -1.72 -3.12
N CYS A 34 5.62 -2.76 -3.84
CA CYS A 34 4.93 -4.05 -3.89
C CYS A 34 4.87 -4.73 -2.51
N ALA A 35 5.98 -4.74 -1.77
CA ALA A 35 6.03 -5.30 -0.42
C ALA A 35 5.13 -4.53 0.56
N ARG A 36 5.08 -3.21 0.43
CA ARG A 36 4.18 -2.33 1.19
C ARG A 36 2.71 -2.64 0.91
N ALA A 37 2.34 -2.79 -0.38
CA ALA A 37 0.99 -3.16 -0.80
C ALA A 37 0.57 -4.52 -0.22
N TYR A 38 1.47 -5.50 -0.24
CA TYR A 38 1.23 -6.80 0.39
C TYR A 38 1.06 -6.70 1.91
N TYR A 39 1.89 -5.90 2.57
CA TYR A 39 1.75 -5.68 4.02
C TYR A 39 0.42 -4.99 4.36
N ALA A 40 0.00 -3.98 3.58
CA ALA A 40 -1.31 -3.35 3.73
C ALA A 40 -2.46 -4.38 3.59
N ALA A 41 -2.39 -5.28 2.61
CA ALA A 41 -3.37 -6.35 2.43
C ALA A 41 -3.40 -7.32 3.62
N GLN A 42 -2.24 -7.67 4.21
CA GLN A 42 -2.15 -8.52 5.40
C GLN A 42 -2.69 -7.85 6.67
N LEU A 43 -2.50 -6.52 6.81
CA LEU A 43 -3.14 -5.73 7.87
C LEU A 43 -4.66 -5.72 7.69
N ALA A 44 -5.13 -5.44 6.47
CA ALA A 44 -6.54 -5.43 6.11
C ALA A 44 -7.19 -6.80 6.40
N GLU A 45 -6.52 -7.90 6.07
CA GLU A 45 -6.96 -9.26 6.40
C GLU A 45 -7.08 -9.47 7.91
N THR A 46 -6.04 -9.08 8.65
CA THR A 46 -6.00 -9.27 10.10
C THR A 46 -7.09 -8.48 10.80
N MET A 47 -7.30 -7.21 10.40
CA MET A 47 -8.31 -6.34 10.98
C MET A 47 -9.74 -6.75 10.58
N SER A 48 -9.96 -7.14 9.31
CA SER A 48 -11.29 -7.55 8.85
C SER A 48 -11.76 -8.87 9.44
N LYS A 49 -10.86 -9.82 9.74
CA LYS A 49 -11.21 -11.07 10.44
C LYS A 49 -11.78 -10.86 11.85
N SER A 50 -11.45 -9.75 12.49
CA SER A 50 -12.02 -9.37 13.79
C SER A 50 -13.44 -8.82 13.66
N ARG A 51 -13.93 -8.55 12.44
CA ARG A 51 -15.25 -8.01 12.12
C ARG A 51 -16.09 -9.06 11.40
N ARG A 52 -17.24 -9.41 11.98
CA ARG A 52 -18.19 -10.40 11.39
C ARG A 52 -19.11 -9.82 10.32
N ASP A 53 -19.19 -8.52 10.23
CA ASP A 53 -20.09 -7.73 9.37
C ASP A 53 -19.44 -7.31 8.04
N ILE A 54 -18.20 -7.72 7.77
CA ILE A 54 -17.42 -7.30 6.61
C ILE A 54 -16.88 -8.53 5.84
N ASP A 55 -17.02 -8.56 4.51
CA ASP A 55 -16.32 -9.55 3.69
C ASP A 55 -14.84 -9.20 3.57
N PRO A 56 -13.93 -10.02 4.13
CA PRO A 56 -12.50 -9.75 4.09
C PRO A 56 -11.93 -9.66 2.68
N LYS A 57 -12.49 -10.39 1.72
CA LYS A 57 -11.92 -10.50 0.36
C LYS A 57 -11.90 -9.17 -0.38
N GLU A 58 -12.99 -8.40 -0.28
CA GLU A 58 -13.06 -7.08 -0.93
C GLU A 58 -12.05 -6.12 -0.33
N ILE A 59 -11.93 -6.12 1.02
CA ILE A 59 -11.01 -5.24 1.76
C ILE A 59 -9.56 -5.58 1.46
N ILE A 60 -9.20 -6.86 1.48
CA ILE A 60 -7.85 -7.34 1.16
C ILE A 60 -7.47 -6.94 -0.28
N THR A 61 -8.40 -7.16 -1.24
CA THR A 61 -8.17 -6.81 -2.64
C THR A 61 -7.99 -5.30 -2.82
N ALA A 62 -8.84 -4.49 -2.18
CA ALA A 62 -8.74 -3.03 -2.26
C ALA A 62 -7.43 -2.51 -1.66
N ALA A 63 -7.01 -3.04 -0.50
CA ALA A 63 -5.74 -2.67 0.13
C ALA A 63 -4.53 -3.09 -0.72
N LEU A 64 -4.55 -4.28 -1.32
CA LEU A 64 -3.48 -4.76 -2.21
C LEU A 64 -3.35 -3.88 -3.46
N LEU A 65 -4.48 -3.53 -4.08
CA LEU A 65 -4.49 -2.74 -5.31
C LEU A 65 -4.32 -1.23 -5.08
N HIS A 66 -4.33 -0.77 -3.83
CA HIS A 66 -4.25 0.66 -3.50
C HIS A 66 -2.96 1.33 -4.01
N GLU A 67 -1.86 0.61 -4.10
CA GLU A 67 -0.56 1.11 -4.55
C GLU A 67 -0.30 0.89 -6.05
N THR A 68 -1.28 0.38 -6.81
CA THR A 68 -1.08 0.01 -8.24
C THR A 68 -0.64 1.21 -9.09
N ALA A 69 -1.25 2.38 -8.90
CA ALA A 69 -0.85 3.58 -9.64
C ALA A 69 0.61 3.99 -9.34
N GLU A 70 1.04 3.88 -8.08
CA GLU A 70 2.43 4.18 -7.72
C GLU A 70 3.41 3.18 -8.32
N ILE A 71 3.09 1.88 -8.31
CA ILE A 71 3.89 0.83 -8.94
C ILE A 71 4.04 1.10 -10.45
N LEU A 72 2.95 1.44 -11.13
CA LEU A 72 2.97 1.75 -12.56
C LEU A 72 3.73 3.03 -12.87
N LEU A 73 3.67 4.04 -12.01
CA LEU A 73 4.47 5.27 -12.18
C LEU A 73 5.97 4.98 -12.03
N TRP A 74 6.38 4.12 -11.11
CA TRP A 74 7.78 3.70 -11.01
C TRP A 74 8.26 2.96 -12.26
N LEU A 75 7.38 2.22 -12.93
CA LEU A 75 7.67 1.51 -14.17
C LEU A 75 7.69 2.46 -15.40
N ALA A 76 6.65 3.30 -15.54
CA ALA A 76 6.42 4.09 -16.75
C ALA A 76 7.05 5.49 -16.74
N ALA A 77 7.26 6.08 -15.55
CA ALA A 77 7.76 7.46 -15.39
C ALA A 77 8.68 7.60 -14.16
N PRO A 78 9.77 6.78 -14.05
CA PRO A 78 10.62 6.77 -12.86
C PRO A 78 11.24 8.13 -12.55
N GLU A 79 11.55 8.96 -13.54
CA GLU A 79 12.13 10.28 -13.33
C GLU A 79 11.17 11.23 -12.58
N LEU A 80 9.86 11.12 -12.81
CA LEU A 80 8.85 11.91 -12.11
C LEU A 80 8.71 11.44 -10.66
N MET A 81 8.75 10.12 -10.43
CA MET A 81 8.69 9.54 -9.09
C MET A 81 9.95 9.88 -8.27
N ILE A 82 11.13 9.89 -8.89
CA ILE A 82 12.37 10.35 -8.25
C ILE A 82 12.24 11.82 -7.83
N LYS A 83 11.74 12.69 -8.70
CA LYS A 83 11.50 14.11 -8.36
C LYS A 83 10.55 14.27 -7.18
N ILE A 84 9.44 13.51 -7.15
CA ILE A 84 8.50 13.52 -6.03
C ILE A 84 9.19 13.08 -4.74
N ARG A 85 9.91 11.94 -4.76
CA ARG A 85 10.63 11.40 -3.61
C ARG A 85 11.63 12.40 -3.05
N ASP A 86 12.43 12.99 -3.92
CA ASP A 86 13.49 13.93 -3.54
C ASP A 86 12.91 15.26 -3.01
N SER A 87 11.80 15.74 -3.61
CA SER A 87 11.08 16.91 -3.10
C SER A 87 10.51 16.68 -1.70
N LEU A 88 9.96 15.48 -1.43
CA LEU A 88 9.45 15.10 -0.11
C LEU A 88 10.55 14.98 0.93
N LYS A 89 11.72 14.46 0.57
CA LYS A 89 12.90 14.40 1.47
C LYS A 89 13.39 15.77 1.89
N ASN A 90 13.37 16.73 0.95
CA ASN A 90 13.92 18.08 1.16
C ASN A 90 12.91 19.03 1.84
N ASN A 91 11.61 18.71 1.85
CA ASN A 91 10.54 19.56 2.35
C ASN A 91 9.53 18.74 3.15
N THR A 92 9.85 18.47 4.41
CA THR A 92 9.00 17.65 5.30
C THR A 92 7.66 18.32 5.67
N GLU A 93 7.53 19.64 5.47
CA GLU A 93 6.30 20.39 5.78
C GLU A 93 5.28 20.37 4.61
N ILE A 94 5.71 20.05 3.39
CA ILE A 94 4.83 20.07 2.23
C ILE A 94 4.05 18.76 2.15
N ARG A 95 2.73 18.87 1.97
CA ARG A 95 1.88 17.69 1.79
C ARG A 95 2.20 16.98 0.48
N SER A 96 2.35 15.67 0.52
CA SER A 96 2.63 14.81 -0.64
C SER A 96 1.68 15.07 -1.82
N LYS A 97 0.38 15.26 -1.56
CA LYS A 97 -0.62 15.57 -2.60
C LYS A 97 -0.30 16.87 -3.38
N SER A 98 0.30 17.87 -2.74
CA SER A 98 0.69 19.14 -3.41
C SER A 98 1.85 18.93 -4.37
N ILE A 99 2.89 18.21 -3.94
CA ILE A 99 4.05 17.87 -4.77
C ILE A 99 3.64 16.99 -5.96
N GLN A 100 2.75 16.01 -5.73
CA GLN A 100 2.22 15.17 -6.79
C GLN A 100 1.49 15.99 -7.85
N LYS A 101 0.61 16.92 -7.46
CA LYS A 101 -0.10 17.82 -8.39
C LYS A 101 0.84 18.74 -9.17
N GLU A 102 1.90 19.23 -8.54
CA GLU A 102 2.89 20.08 -9.20
C GLU A 102 3.69 19.29 -10.26
N ILE A 103 4.07 18.06 -9.97
CA ILE A 103 4.96 17.26 -10.83
C ILE A 103 4.18 16.43 -11.86
N LEU A 104 3.06 15.82 -11.47
CA LEU A 104 2.26 14.91 -12.31
C LEU A 104 1.04 15.59 -12.93
N GLY A 105 0.60 16.77 -12.43
CA GLY A 105 -0.67 17.38 -12.78
C GLY A 105 -1.89 16.78 -12.04
N CYS A 106 -1.72 15.64 -11.36
CA CYS A 106 -2.74 14.96 -10.56
C CYS A 106 -2.12 14.31 -9.33
N THR A 107 -2.94 13.84 -8.39
CA THR A 107 -2.47 12.98 -7.30
C THR A 107 -2.39 11.53 -7.75
N VAL A 108 -1.55 10.73 -7.08
CA VAL A 108 -1.48 9.27 -7.31
C VAL A 108 -2.85 8.62 -7.04
N ASN A 109 -3.62 9.13 -6.06
CA ASN A 109 -4.97 8.62 -5.78
C ASN A 109 -5.97 8.93 -6.92
N GLU A 110 -5.93 10.14 -7.49
CA GLU A 110 -6.75 10.48 -8.67
C GLU A 110 -6.40 9.55 -9.85
N LEU A 111 -5.10 9.32 -10.10
CA LEU A 111 -4.66 8.36 -11.12
C LEU A 111 -5.14 6.92 -10.83
N GLN A 112 -5.08 6.48 -9.57
CA GLN A 112 -5.58 5.17 -9.16
C GLN A 112 -7.07 4.99 -9.47
N GLN A 113 -7.89 6.01 -9.22
CA GLN A 113 -9.32 5.98 -9.51
C GLN A 113 -9.59 5.90 -11.02
N GLU A 114 -8.83 6.66 -11.82
CA GLU A 114 -8.90 6.60 -13.28
C GLU A 114 -8.49 5.23 -13.84
N LEU A 115 -7.43 4.62 -13.31
CA LEU A 115 -7.01 3.27 -13.70
C LEU A 115 -8.08 2.22 -13.40
N ILE A 116 -8.69 2.24 -12.22
CA ILE A 116 -9.78 1.33 -11.85
C ILE A 116 -10.95 1.48 -12.83
N THR A 117 -11.29 2.73 -13.18
CA THR A 117 -12.38 3.04 -14.11
C THR A 117 -12.03 2.57 -15.54
N HIS A 118 -10.84 2.89 -16.02
CA HIS A 118 -10.38 2.57 -17.37
C HIS A 118 -10.23 1.06 -17.59
N TRP A 119 -9.79 0.32 -16.58
CA TRP A 119 -9.66 -1.14 -16.63
C TRP A 119 -10.97 -1.86 -16.33
N HIS A 120 -12.08 -1.13 -16.15
CA HIS A 120 -13.39 -1.71 -15.85
C HIS A 120 -13.37 -2.64 -14.63
N LEU A 121 -12.55 -2.33 -13.62
CA LEU A 121 -12.53 -3.08 -12.38
C LEU A 121 -13.86 -2.87 -11.61
N PRO A 122 -14.21 -3.76 -10.68
CA PRO A 122 -15.45 -3.65 -9.93
C PRO A 122 -15.59 -2.29 -9.24
N LYS A 123 -16.77 -1.65 -9.38
CA LYS A 123 -17.05 -0.33 -8.79
C LYS A 123 -16.87 -0.27 -7.27
N ILE A 124 -16.98 -1.40 -6.59
CA ILE A 124 -16.71 -1.47 -5.15
C ILE A 124 -15.27 -1.04 -4.81
N LEU A 125 -14.30 -1.28 -5.69
CA LEU A 125 -12.93 -0.85 -5.48
C LEU A 125 -12.79 0.68 -5.49
N LEU A 126 -13.51 1.38 -6.37
CA LEU A 126 -13.57 2.85 -6.37
C LEU A 126 -14.09 3.39 -5.03
N HIS A 127 -15.18 2.79 -4.54
CA HIS A 127 -15.75 3.18 -3.26
C HIS A 127 -14.77 2.93 -2.09
N LEU A 128 -14.10 1.76 -2.08
CA LEU A 128 -13.23 1.34 -0.98
C LEU A 128 -11.93 2.15 -0.85
N ILE A 129 -11.47 2.79 -1.94
CA ILE A 129 -10.26 3.63 -1.92
C ILE A 129 -10.56 5.14 -1.81
N ASP A 130 -11.82 5.54 -1.83
CA ASP A 130 -12.22 6.93 -1.81
C ASP A 130 -12.31 7.46 -0.37
N GLU A 131 -11.38 8.35 -0.01
CA GLU A 131 -11.30 9.00 1.31
C GLU A 131 -12.58 9.77 1.69
N SER A 132 -13.44 10.13 0.72
CA SER A 132 -14.71 10.83 1.01
C SER A 132 -15.72 9.96 1.79
N TYR A 133 -15.58 8.63 1.72
CA TYR A 133 -16.42 7.65 2.39
C TYR A 133 -15.82 7.11 3.69
N VAL A 134 -14.96 7.88 4.37
CA VAL A 134 -14.27 7.47 5.62
C VAL A 134 -15.22 7.02 6.74
N ASN A 135 -16.50 7.37 6.68
CA ASN A 135 -17.53 6.88 7.62
C ASN A 135 -18.00 5.44 7.32
N ASP A 136 -17.69 4.87 6.15
CA ASP A 136 -17.91 3.46 5.88
C ASP A 136 -16.77 2.65 6.55
N PRO A 137 -17.07 1.72 7.47
CA PRO A 137 -16.04 0.92 8.15
C PRO A 137 -15.14 0.14 7.20
N ARG A 138 -15.63 -0.25 6.00
CA ARG A 138 -14.84 -0.96 4.99
C ARG A 138 -13.79 -0.04 4.38
N VAL A 139 -14.19 1.19 4.02
CA VAL A 139 -13.28 2.23 3.52
C VAL A 139 -12.24 2.56 4.57
N LEU A 140 -12.67 2.76 5.82
CA LEU A 140 -11.77 3.06 6.93
C LEU A 140 -10.73 1.96 7.14
N LEU A 141 -11.11 0.67 7.05
CA LEU A 141 -10.17 -0.47 7.13
C LEU A 141 -9.10 -0.42 6.02
N VAL A 142 -9.48 -0.16 4.78
CA VAL A 142 -8.53 -0.02 3.67
C VAL A 142 -7.58 1.14 3.93
N LEU A 143 -8.11 2.32 4.24
CA LEU A 143 -7.31 3.53 4.45
C LEU A 143 -6.35 3.42 5.63
N VAL A 144 -6.78 2.83 6.75
CA VAL A 144 -5.92 2.64 7.93
C VAL A 144 -4.84 1.60 7.64
N SER A 145 -5.17 0.49 6.97
CA SER A 145 -4.18 -0.53 6.60
C SER A 145 -3.08 0.02 5.70
N THR A 146 -3.46 0.81 4.68
CA THR A 146 -2.51 1.43 3.75
C THR A 146 -1.71 2.54 4.40
N SER A 147 -2.32 3.33 5.30
CA SER A 147 -1.64 4.37 6.09
C SER A 147 -0.56 3.76 6.99
N ILE A 148 -0.91 2.72 7.77
CA ILE A 148 0.04 2.01 8.62
C ILE A 148 1.21 1.46 7.80
N ALA A 149 0.93 0.79 6.68
CA ALA A 149 1.97 0.20 5.85
C ALA A 149 2.93 1.26 5.29
N ARG A 150 2.42 2.44 4.93
CA ARG A 150 3.20 3.56 4.41
C ARG A 150 4.05 4.24 5.48
N HIS A 151 3.49 4.48 6.65
CA HIS A 151 4.21 5.17 7.73
C HIS A 151 5.28 4.27 8.36
N THR A 152 5.00 3.00 8.58
CA THR A 152 5.97 2.04 9.13
C THR A 152 7.12 1.69 8.18
N GLU A 153 6.98 1.92 6.88
CA GLU A 153 8.10 1.85 5.93
C GLU A 153 9.18 2.89 6.27
N TRP A 154 8.78 4.05 6.80
CA TRP A 154 9.70 5.14 7.15
C TRP A 154 10.19 5.07 8.59
N SER A 155 9.32 4.76 9.53
CA SER A 155 9.65 4.77 10.95
C SER A 155 8.70 3.90 11.76
N TRP A 156 9.26 3.19 12.74
CA TRP A 156 8.50 2.49 13.77
C TRP A 156 8.30 3.32 15.04
N ASN A 157 8.71 4.60 15.05
CA ASN A 157 8.47 5.46 16.19
C ASN A 157 6.97 5.53 16.52
N ARG A 158 6.64 5.08 17.73
CA ARG A 158 5.26 4.97 18.23
C ARG A 158 4.55 6.33 18.30
N GLU A 159 5.29 7.40 18.59
CA GLU A 159 4.73 8.75 18.63
C GLU A 159 4.34 9.26 17.25
N LEU A 160 5.13 8.96 16.22
CA LEU A 160 4.84 9.31 14.82
C LEU A 160 3.67 8.50 14.25
N ASN A 161 3.51 7.25 14.69
CA ASN A 161 2.47 6.36 14.23
C ASN A 161 1.23 6.35 15.16
N TYR A 162 1.17 7.24 16.14
CA TYR A 162 0.12 7.25 17.16
C TYR A 162 -1.28 7.32 16.58
N ILE A 163 -1.51 8.16 15.56
CA ILE A 163 -2.82 8.34 14.92
C ILE A 163 -3.27 7.04 14.24
N ASP A 164 -2.37 6.32 13.59
CA ASP A 164 -2.68 5.05 12.93
C ASP A 164 -2.98 3.94 13.94
N ILE A 165 -2.20 3.89 15.03
CA ILE A 165 -2.44 2.95 16.14
C ILE A 165 -3.80 3.22 16.79
N GLU A 166 -4.12 4.49 17.06
CA GLU A 166 -5.39 4.89 17.65
C GLU A 166 -6.58 4.52 16.74
N LYS A 167 -6.49 4.80 15.44
CA LYS A 167 -7.53 4.41 14.47
C LYS A 167 -7.70 2.90 14.39
N CYS A 168 -6.59 2.15 14.37
CA CYS A 168 -6.63 0.69 14.42
C CYS A 168 -7.34 0.18 15.69
N ALA A 169 -6.99 0.74 16.85
CA ALA A 169 -7.59 0.41 18.13
C ALA A 169 -9.10 0.70 18.14
N GLN A 170 -9.52 1.86 17.62
CA GLN A 170 -10.93 2.25 17.51
C GLN A 170 -11.72 1.30 16.60
N ILE A 171 -11.17 0.92 15.43
CA ILE A 171 -11.82 -0.01 14.48
C ILE A 171 -12.03 -1.39 15.12
N LEU A 172 -11.03 -1.86 15.86
CA LEU A 172 -11.02 -3.20 16.46
C LEU A 172 -11.68 -3.24 17.85
N HIS A 173 -11.99 -2.08 18.45
CA HIS A 173 -12.48 -1.95 19.82
C HIS A 173 -11.53 -2.57 20.87
N ILE A 174 -10.23 -2.29 20.74
CA ILE A 174 -9.15 -2.77 21.61
C ILE A 174 -8.32 -1.60 22.12
N SER A 175 -7.36 -1.87 23.00
CA SER A 175 -6.39 -0.86 23.48
C SER A 175 -5.34 -0.52 22.42
N ASN A 176 -4.69 0.64 22.56
CA ASN A 176 -3.58 1.05 21.67
C ASN A 176 -2.39 0.07 21.74
N ASP A 177 -2.15 -0.55 22.89
CA ASP A 177 -1.07 -1.54 23.06
C ASP A 177 -1.37 -2.83 22.30
N GLU A 178 -2.62 -3.30 22.34
CA GLU A 178 -3.07 -4.45 21.55
C GLU A 178 -3.03 -4.15 20.06
N ALA A 179 -3.49 -2.96 19.64
CA ALA A 179 -3.42 -2.52 18.24
C ALA A 179 -1.96 -2.48 17.74
N HIS A 180 -1.06 -1.87 18.50
CA HIS A 180 0.37 -1.86 18.19
C HIS A 180 0.94 -3.29 18.08
N THR A 181 0.59 -4.18 18.99
CA THR A 181 1.00 -5.59 18.95
C THR A 181 0.52 -6.29 17.69
N ILE A 182 -0.73 -6.05 17.25
CA ILE A 182 -1.29 -6.59 16.01
C ILE A 182 -0.50 -6.08 14.79
N ILE A 183 -0.19 -4.79 14.74
CA ILE A 183 0.56 -4.16 13.66
C ILE A 183 1.96 -4.78 13.56
N VAL A 184 2.70 -4.85 14.66
CA VAL A 184 4.04 -5.44 14.73
C VAL A 184 4.02 -6.93 14.33
N ASN A 185 3.11 -7.72 14.90
CA ASN A 185 3.04 -9.15 14.59
C ASN A 185 2.67 -9.41 13.12
N THR A 186 1.84 -8.55 12.53
CA THR A 186 1.50 -8.64 11.10
C THR A 186 2.71 -8.30 10.25
N ALA A 187 3.49 -7.27 10.59
CA ALA A 187 4.73 -6.93 9.90
C ALA A 187 5.76 -8.07 9.95
N LEU A 188 5.96 -8.66 11.14
CA LEU A 188 6.89 -9.78 11.32
C LEU A 188 6.44 -11.03 10.54
N ARG A 189 5.14 -11.32 10.49
CA ARG A 189 4.59 -12.41 9.68
C ARG A 189 4.81 -12.17 8.20
N THR A 190 4.53 -10.95 7.73
CA THR A 190 4.72 -10.55 6.33
C THR A 190 6.18 -10.63 5.91
N ALA A 191 7.11 -10.27 6.81
CA ALA A 191 8.53 -10.34 6.53
C ALA A 191 9.05 -11.76 6.25
N LYS A 192 8.37 -12.81 6.72
CA LYS A 192 8.74 -14.21 6.42
C LYS A 192 8.54 -14.57 4.96
N GLU A 193 7.72 -13.82 4.23
CA GLU A 193 7.44 -14.00 2.80
C GLU A 193 8.42 -13.24 1.89
N TRP A 194 9.49 -12.65 2.45
CA TRP A 194 10.47 -11.82 1.74
C TRP A 194 11.08 -12.48 0.48
N LYS A 195 11.06 -13.78 0.40
CA LYS A 195 11.69 -14.54 -0.69
C LYS A 195 11.10 -14.24 -2.06
N TRP A 196 9.83 -13.81 -2.13
CA TRP A 196 9.20 -13.52 -3.41
C TRP A 196 9.33 -12.06 -3.84
N TYR A 197 9.51 -11.09 -2.93
CA TYR A 197 9.72 -9.69 -3.27
C TYR A 197 11.15 -9.19 -3.06
N GLN A 198 12.01 -9.95 -2.41
CA GLN A 198 13.47 -9.79 -2.33
C GLN A 198 13.97 -8.39 -1.95
N VAL A 199 13.23 -7.67 -1.12
CA VAL A 199 13.59 -6.35 -0.60
C VAL A 199 13.47 -6.30 0.91
N GLU A 200 14.15 -5.33 1.52
CA GLU A 200 13.98 -5.01 2.93
C GLU A 200 12.52 -4.62 3.21
N THR A 201 11.92 -5.29 4.18
CA THR A 201 10.55 -5.03 4.61
C THR A 201 10.50 -4.00 5.73
N ALA A 202 9.33 -3.41 5.97
CA ALA A 202 9.12 -2.51 7.12
C ALA A 202 9.56 -3.15 8.44
N ALA A 203 9.33 -4.46 8.61
CA ALA A 203 9.70 -5.19 9.83
C ALA A 203 11.21 -5.21 10.14
N ALA A 204 12.08 -5.05 9.14
CA ALA A 204 13.52 -5.05 9.36
C ALA A 204 13.98 -3.90 10.29
N ARG A 205 13.20 -2.83 10.37
CA ARG A 205 13.48 -1.65 11.18
C ARG A 205 12.85 -1.64 12.57
N ILE A 206 12.09 -2.69 12.93
CA ILE A 206 11.43 -2.75 14.26
C ILE A 206 12.47 -2.75 15.40
N ILE A 207 13.67 -3.29 15.16
CA ILE A 207 14.74 -3.45 16.19
C ILE A 207 15.44 -2.11 16.48
N GLU A 208 15.24 -1.08 15.65
CA GLU A 208 15.85 0.24 15.83
C GLU A 208 15.13 1.09 16.91
N TYR A 209 14.05 0.58 17.51
CA TYR A 209 13.19 1.19 18.52
C TYR A 209 12.83 0.23 19.66
#